data_bb2c8a135ea28174f5882c5ddc9175a6
#
_entry.id   bb2c8a135ea28174f5882c5ddc9175a6
#
_cell.length_a   1.000
_cell.length_b   1.000
_cell.length_c   1.000
_cell.angle_alpha   90.00
_cell.angle_beta   90.00
_cell.angle_gamma   90.00
#
_symmetry.space_group_name_H-M   'P 1'
#
loop_
_entity.id
_entity.type
_entity.pdbx_description
1 polymer ?
#
loop_
_entity_poly.entity_id
_entity_poly.type
_entity_poly.pdbx_seq_one_letter_code
_entity_poly.pdbx_strand_id
1 'polypeptide(L)'
;MIYAVISDIHANESALRKVLGDAKAHGAQRIVCLGDVVGYGPLPSETLNLLLSQNATIIAGNHDDAVSGRVDEDNFIDLARDAVLRHREMLPQKSRDILSSLPYTITFGEAVAAHGDFTEPEKFNYIESEEDAAINFSAINSRLAFVGHTHVPGVYLTGQSGTVYKIDPQDFTIEDGKRYIVNPGSVGYPREKDGKCFSSYVLYDSDERTVTFRFIPFAVSSVMQRGENPKRIKKRILILAAAALSLTTALVAWFCIPKEQVSITQVIADDESALKVDERILEMSPEIHHFRVNLELDVKGGSAPANVQVAFIDADGNTMTERVETVKSSWSRKEKINEDIRKRAKRIKITVKKQKPEEEITIKKFEPIVF
;
A
#
# COMPACT_ATOMS: atom_id res chain seq x y z
N MET A 1 3.24 30.85 7.20
CA MET A 1 3.57 29.73 8.14
C MET A 1 3.56 28.42 7.36
N ILE A 2 4.64 27.63 7.49
CA ILE A 2 4.79 26.37 6.73
C ILE A 2 4.36 25.18 7.59
N TYR A 3 3.35 24.45 7.12
CA TYR A 3 2.86 23.21 7.69
C TYR A 3 3.39 22.02 6.90
N ALA A 4 3.93 21.00 7.57
CA ALA A 4 4.11 19.69 6.96
C ALA A 4 2.86 18.83 7.23
N VAL A 5 2.10 18.54 6.19
CA VAL A 5 0.89 17.72 6.23
C VAL A 5 1.26 16.29 5.85
N ILE A 6 1.17 15.40 6.81
CA ILE A 6 1.54 13.99 6.70
C ILE A 6 0.34 13.09 6.98
N SER A 7 0.31 11.87 6.46
CA SER A 7 -0.76 10.89 6.67
C SER A 7 -0.23 9.46 6.64
N ASP A 8 -1.02 8.53 7.18
CA ASP A 8 -0.84 7.09 6.96
C ASP A 8 0.59 6.62 7.29
N ILE A 9 1.00 6.87 8.55
CA ILE A 9 2.35 6.57 9.05
C ILE A 9 2.50 5.09 9.35
N HIS A 10 1.41 4.46 9.84
CA HIS A 10 1.32 3.03 10.05
C HIS A 10 2.50 2.44 10.83
N ALA A 11 2.76 2.98 12.02
CA ALA A 11 3.79 2.49 12.94
C ALA A 11 5.20 2.33 12.30
N ASN A 12 5.49 3.14 11.26
CA ASN A 12 6.77 3.17 10.56
C ASN A 12 7.62 4.37 11.03
N GLU A 13 8.22 4.20 12.20
CA GLU A 13 9.04 5.23 12.84
C GLU A 13 10.20 5.68 11.96
N SER A 14 10.82 4.76 11.23
CA SER A 14 11.95 5.07 10.35
C SER A 14 11.56 5.98 9.17
N ALA A 15 10.41 5.73 8.55
CA ALA A 15 9.87 6.59 7.50
C ALA A 15 9.48 7.96 8.05
N LEU A 16 8.81 7.98 9.21
CA LEU A 16 8.45 9.23 9.88
C LEU A 16 9.67 10.09 10.18
N ARG A 17 10.77 9.52 10.71
CA ARG A 17 12.02 10.28 10.96
C ARG A 17 12.58 10.94 9.71
N LYS A 18 12.57 10.23 8.58
CA LYS A 18 13.04 10.78 7.30
C LYS A 18 12.17 11.95 6.83
N VAL A 19 10.84 11.78 6.90
CA VAL A 19 9.88 12.82 6.54
C VAL A 19 10.03 14.04 7.44
N LEU A 20 10.12 13.85 8.76
CA LEU A 20 10.31 14.96 9.71
C LEU A 20 11.65 15.69 9.48
N GLY A 21 12.71 14.95 9.14
CA GLY A 21 14.01 15.54 8.79
C GLY A 21 13.94 16.40 7.54
N ASP A 22 13.30 15.89 6.47
CA ASP A 22 13.10 16.63 5.22
C ASP A 22 12.19 17.85 5.41
N ALA A 23 11.08 17.69 6.14
CA ALA A 23 10.15 18.77 6.45
C ALA A 23 10.85 19.93 7.21
N LYS A 24 11.67 19.58 8.21
CA LYS A 24 12.48 20.57 8.95
C LYS A 24 13.48 21.28 8.05
N ALA A 25 14.16 20.54 7.16
CA ALA A 25 15.13 21.11 6.21
C ALA A 25 14.45 22.08 5.22
N HIS A 26 13.15 21.91 4.96
CA HIS A 26 12.35 22.79 4.10
C HIS A 26 11.52 23.84 4.90
N GLY A 27 11.88 24.08 6.15
CA GLY A 27 11.32 25.18 6.94
C GLY A 27 9.94 24.92 7.55
N ALA A 28 9.47 23.68 7.62
CA ALA A 28 8.22 23.36 8.30
C ALA A 28 8.27 23.77 9.77
N GLN A 29 7.27 24.53 10.20
CA GLN A 29 7.13 25.08 11.55
C GLN A 29 6.10 24.30 12.38
N ARG A 30 5.18 23.62 11.71
CA ARG A 30 4.12 22.81 12.32
C ARG A 30 3.95 21.50 11.56
N ILE A 31 3.65 20.44 12.31
CA ILE A 31 3.31 19.14 11.75
C ILE A 31 1.81 18.92 11.95
N VAL A 32 1.13 18.53 10.88
CA VAL A 32 -0.27 18.11 10.89
C VAL A 32 -0.32 16.67 10.38
N CYS A 33 -0.82 15.76 11.21
CA CYS A 33 -0.98 14.36 10.87
C CYS A 33 -2.45 14.04 10.65
N LEU A 34 -2.78 13.55 9.47
CA LEU A 34 -4.14 13.23 9.05
C LEU A 34 -4.62 11.85 9.53
N GLY A 35 -4.00 11.27 10.54
CA GLY A 35 -4.40 9.98 11.11
C GLY A 35 -3.59 8.78 10.58
N ASP A 36 -4.03 7.61 11.00
CA ASP A 36 -3.37 6.33 10.79
C ASP A 36 -1.90 6.36 11.23
N VAL A 37 -1.71 6.84 12.47
CA VAL A 37 -0.40 6.82 13.15
C VAL A 37 0.04 5.39 13.38
N VAL A 38 -0.91 4.51 13.73
CA VAL A 38 -0.69 3.09 14.02
C VAL A 38 -1.26 2.19 12.93
N GLY A 39 -1.24 0.87 13.09
CA GLY A 39 -1.60 -0.11 12.06
C GLY A 39 -0.37 -0.58 11.26
N TYR A 40 -0.47 -1.74 10.63
CA TYR A 40 0.52 -2.42 9.78
C TYR A 40 1.93 -2.57 10.36
N GLY A 41 2.67 -1.50 10.55
CA GLY A 41 4.10 -1.48 10.88
C GLY A 41 4.46 -1.98 12.28
N PRO A 42 5.76 -2.08 12.60
CA PRO A 42 6.20 -2.80 13.81
C PRO A 42 6.32 -1.95 15.08
N LEU A 43 6.34 -0.61 14.99
CA LEU A 43 6.76 0.28 16.08
C LEU A 43 5.68 1.31 16.47
N PRO A 44 4.47 0.87 16.95
CA PRO A 44 3.36 1.79 17.23
C PRO A 44 3.67 2.78 18.37
N SER A 45 4.33 2.34 19.44
CA SER A 45 4.69 3.20 20.58
C SER A 45 5.73 4.25 20.21
N GLU A 46 6.78 3.83 19.51
CA GLU A 46 7.88 4.70 19.09
C GLU A 46 7.38 5.75 18.09
N THR A 47 6.53 5.34 17.16
CA THR A 47 5.94 6.23 16.15
C THR A 47 5.04 7.29 16.79
N LEU A 48 4.12 6.87 17.67
CA LEU A 48 3.24 7.80 18.37
C LEU A 48 4.04 8.77 19.26
N ASN A 49 5.00 8.25 20.05
CA ASN A 49 5.83 9.10 20.92
C ASN A 49 6.67 10.09 20.12
N LEU A 50 7.25 9.66 18.97
CA LEU A 50 7.99 10.56 18.10
C LEU A 50 7.10 11.71 17.60
N LEU A 51 5.89 11.40 17.13
CA LEU A 51 4.95 12.39 16.63
C LEU A 51 4.51 13.38 17.72
N LEU A 52 4.18 12.88 18.92
CA LEU A 52 3.85 13.69 20.08
C LEU A 52 5.01 14.61 20.50
N SER A 53 6.26 14.13 20.42
CA SER A 53 7.45 14.93 20.74
C SER A 53 7.67 16.12 19.78
N GLN A 54 7.06 16.08 18.59
CA GLN A 54 7.08 17.20 17.63
C GLN A 54 5.95 18.22 17.87
N ASN A 55 5.14 18.07 18.92
CA ASN A 55 3.91 18.83 19.15
C ASN A 55 2.99 18.85 17.92
N ALA A 56 2.92 17.70 17.23
CA ALA A 56 2.08 17.56 16.05
C ALA A 56 0.60 17.68 16.39
N THR A 57 -0.17 18.32 15.53
CA THR A 57 -1.62 18.24 15.54
C THR A 57 -2.04 16.97 14.81
N ILE A 58 -2.84 16.12 15.46
CA ILE A 58 -3.18 14.80 14.94
C ILE A 58 -4.69 14.65 14.93
N ILE A 59 -5.24 14.10 13.85
CA ILE A 59 -6.64 13.63 13.79
C ILE A 59 -6.68 12.10 13.76
N ALA A 60 -7.84 11.52 14.07
CA ALA A 60 -8.03 10.09 14.07
C ALA A 60 -8.08 9.52 12.65
N GLY A 61 -7.36 8.41 12.41
CA GLY A 61 -7.59 7.52 11.29
C GLY A 61 -8.32 6.26 11.73
N ASN A 62 -8.81 5.46 10.78
CA ASN A 62 -9.57 4.25 11.10
C ASN A 62 -8.74 3.21 11.88
N HIS A 63 -7.43 3.11 11.63
CA HIS A 63 -6.54 2.26 12.42
C HIS A 63 -6.33 2.78 13.84
N ASP A 64 -6.26 4.09 14.04
CA ASP A 64 -6.14 4.70 15.35
C ASP A 64 -7.39 4.42 16.19
N ASP A 65 -8.57 4.57 15.58
CA ASP A 65 -9.85 4.26 16.19
C ASP A 65 -9.99 2.79 16.55
N ALA A 66 -9.63 1.90 15.65
CA ALA A 66 -9.69 0.47 15.90
C ALA A 66 -8.72 0.06 17.02
N VAL A 67 -7.48 0.55 17.02
CA VAL A 67 -6.47 0.23 18.06
C VAL A 67 -6.89 0.80 19.42
N SER A 68 -7.50 1.98 19.47
CA SER A 68 -8.02 2.56 20.70
C SER A 68 -9.27 1.86 21.23
N GLY A 69 -10.00 1.13 20.38
CA GLY A 69 -11.25 0.45 20.70
C GLY A 69 -12.50 1.32 20.50
N ARG A 70 -12.41 2.45 19.79
CA ARG A 70 -13.57 3.30 19.42
C ARG A 70 -14.44 2.63 18.35
N VAL A 71 -13.82 1.85 17.46
CA VAL A 71 -14.51 1.06 16.43
C VAL A 71 -14.07 -0.39 16.49
N ASP A 72 -14.95 -1.29 16.03
CA ASP A 72 -14.66 -2.71 15.93
C ASP A 72 -13.74 -3.00 14.73
N GLU A 73 -12.83 -3.96 14.90
CA GLU A 73 -11.92 -4.40 13.84
C GLU A 73 -12.53 -5.40 12.85
N ASP A 74 -13.77 -5.81 13.02
CA ASP A 74 -14.41 -6.84 12.20
C ASP A 74 -14.56 -6.45 10.71
N ASN A 75 -14.58 -5.16 10.42
CA ASN A 75 -14.65 -4.65 9.03
C ASN A 75 -13.28 -4.51 8.35
N PHE A 76 -12.19 -4.79 9.05
CA PHE A 76 -10.86 -4.73 8.48
C PHE A 76 -10.51 -6.01 7.72
N ILE A 77 -9.71 -5.87 6.65
CA ILE A 77 -9.07 -7.03 6.02
C ILE A 77 -8.11 -7.71 7.01
N ASP A 78 -7.92 -9.02 6.89
CA ASP A 78 -7.17 -9.83 7.85
C ASP A 78 -5.81 -9.23 8.25
N LEU A 79 -5.02 -8.75 7.27
CA LEU A 79 -3.72 -8.13 7.53
C LEU A 79 -3.83 -6.87 8.41
N ALA A 80 -4.81 -6.03 8.16
CA ALA A 80 -5.05 -4.81 8.93
C ALA A 80 -5.59 -5.14 10.33
N ARG A 81 -6.52 -6.11 10.41
CA ARG A 81 -7.08 -6.62 11.66
C ARG A 81 -5.99 -7.18 12.58
N ASP A 82 -5.13 -8.05 12.05
CA ASP A 82 -4.00 -8.61 12.81
C ASP A 82 -3.05 -7.52 13.33
N ALA A 83 -2.82 -6.48 12.54
CA ALA A 83 -2.00 -5.35 12.96
C ALA A 83 -2.69 -4.55 14.09
N VAL A 84 -3.98 -4.30 13.98
CA VAL A 84 -4.80 -3.63 15.02
C VAL A 84 -4.73 -4.39 16.34
N LEU A 85 -5.01 -5.70 16.31
CA LEU A 85 -4.98 -6.55 17.51
C LEU A 85 -3.60 -6.55 18.17
N ARG A 86 -2.52 -6.70 17.38
CA ARG A 86 -1.14 -6.60 17.89
C ARG A 86 -0.84 -5.26 18.52
N HIS A 87 -1.23 -4.16 17.88
CA HIS A 87 -0.95 -2.82 18.40
C HIS A 87 -1.76 -2.53 19.64
N ARG A 88 -2.98 -3.05 19.78
CA ARG A 88 -3.80 -2.97 20.99
C ARG A 88 -3.10 -3.64 22.18
N GLU A 89 -2.40 -4.76 21.95
CA GLU A 89 -1.58 -5.44 22.97
C GLU A 89 -0.27 -4.70 23.26
N MET A 90 0.36 -4.09 22.24
CA MET A 90 1.67 -3.45 22.37
C MET A 90 1.59 -2.06 23.02
N LEU A 91 0.50 -1.33 22.81
CA LEU A 91 0.33 0.03 23.29
C LEU A 91 -0.16 0.04 24.75
N PRO A 92 0.50 0.82 25.64
CA PRO A 92 -0.02 1.06 26.96
C PRO A 92 -1.38 1.78 26.92
N GLN A 93 -2.21 1.61 27.97
CA GLN A 93 -3.54 2.22 28.04
C GLN A 93 -3.48 3.73 27.76
N LYS A 94 -2.53 4.44 28.38
CA LYS A 94 -2.35 5.89 28.14
C LYS A 94 -2.22 6.27 26.67
N SER A 95 -1.51 5.45 25.88
CA SER A 95 -1.37 5.69 24.43
C SER A 95 -2.67 5.45 23.68
N ARG A 96 -3.43 4.43 24.08
CA ARG A 96 -4.77 4.17 23.53
C ARG A 96 -5.77 5.26 23.90
N ASP A 97 -5.68 5.80 25.12
CA ASP A 97 -6.51 6.93 25.55
C ASP A 97 -6.21 8.20 24.73
N ILE A 98 -4.94 8.43 24.37
CA ILE A 98 -4.56 9.51 23.44
C ILE A 98 -5.21 9.29 22.08
N LEU A 99 -5.06 8.10 21.48
CA LEU A 99 -5.65 7.78 20.18
C LEU A 99 -7.18 7.94 20.21
N SER A 100 -7.85 7.47 21.26
CA SER A 100 -9.30 7.59 21.41
C SER A 100 -9.80 9.02 21.60
N SER A 101 -8.92 9.95 21.98
CA SER A 101 -9.26 11.37 22.18
C SER A 101 -9.04 12.22 20.92
N LEU A 102 -8.47 11.66 19.86
CA LEU A 102 -8.20 12.39 18.64
C LEU A 102 -9.50 12.86 17.96
N PRO A 103 -9.56 14.11 17.47
CA PRO A 103 -10.71 14.61 16.71
C PRO A 103 -10.72 13.99 15.29
N TYR A 104 -11.87 13.93 14.66
CA TYR A 104 -12.01 13.45 13.28
C TYR A 104 -11.67 14.52 12.23
N THR A 105 -11.83 15.79 12.60
CA THR A 105 -11.54 16.92 11.71
C THR A 105 -10.83 18.04 12.47
N ILE A 106 -10.02 18.81 11.76
CA ILE A 106 -9.37 20.01 12.28
C ILE A 106 -9.36 21.12 11.23
N THR A 107 -9.14 22.35 11.70
CA THR A 107 -8.85 23.51 10.85
C THR A 107 -7.48 24.07 11.21
N PHE A 108 -6.67 24.40 10.20
CA PHE A 108 -5.37 25.03 10.39
C PHE A 108 -5.04 25.96 9.20
N GLY A 109 -4.56 27.16 9.48
CA GLY A 109 -4.50 28.19 8.45
C GLY A 109 -5.89 28.43 7.83
N GLU A 110 -5.98 28.38 6.50
CA GLU A 110 -7.25 28.43 5.76
C GLU A 110 -7.76 27.03 5.35
N ALA A 111 -7.08 25.97 5.80
CA ALA A 111 -7.38 24.61 5.42
C ALA A 111 -8.21 23.88 6.48
N VAL A 112 -8.99 22.89 6.01
CA VAL A 112 -9.68 21.89 6.83
C VAL A 112 -9.11 20.50 6.51
N ALA A 113 -9.10 19.60 7.48
CA ALA A 113 -8.64 18.23 7.26
C ALA A 113 -9.56 17.19 7.90
N ALA A 114 -9.69 16.06 7.23
CA ALA A 114 -10.27 14.81 7.70
C ALA A 114 -9.36 13.65 7.27
N HIS A 115 -9.48 12.46 7.89
CA HIS A 115 -8.70 11.31 7.43
C HIS A 115 -9.25 10.75 6.12
N GLY A 116 -10.54 10.41 6.07
CA GLY A 116 -11.21 9.86 4.89
C GLY A 116 -11.99 10.93 4.12
N ASP A 117 -13.15 11.30 4.62
CA ASP A 117 -14.08 12.23 3.99
C ASP A 117 -14.61 13.28 4.96
N PHE A 118 -15.38 14.25 4.45
CA PHE A 118 -15.96 15.33 5.24
C PHE A 118 -17.46 15.19 5.47
N THR A 119 -18.10 14.20 4.88
CA THR A 119 -19.55 13.99 5.02
C THR A 119 -19.89 13.24 6.29
N GLU A 120 -19.13 12.20 6.59
CA GLU A 120 -19.22 11.36 7.79
C GLU A 120 -17.81 11.00 8.26
N PRO A 121 -17.03 11.96 8.79
CA PRO A 121 -15.59 11.80 9.04
C PRO A 121 -15.23 10.60 9.93
N GLU A 122 -16.13 10.19 10.82
CA GLU A 122 -16.00 9.04 11.70
C GLU A 122 -16.17 7.69 10.99
N LYS A 123 -16.66 7.68 9.73
CA LYS A 123 -16.82 6.48 8.92
C LYS A 123 -15.64 6.22 8.00
N PHE A 124 -14.76 7.21 7.82
CA PHE A 124 -13.55 7.10 7.01
C PHE A 124 -13.83 6.63 5.57
N ASN A 125 -14.88 7.17 4.92
CA ASN A 125 -15.15 6.84 3.53
C ASN A 125 -13.99 7.30 2.62
N TYR A 126 -13.78 6.57 1.52
CA TYR A 126 -12.72 6.91 0.56
C TYR A 126 -13.16 8.04 -0.38
N ILE A 127 -12.20 8.90 -0.76
CA ILE A 127 -12.35 9.83 -1.89
C ILE A 127 -11.43 9.31 -3.00
N GLU A 128 -11.97 8.59 -3.97
CA GLU A 128 -11.22 7.95 -5.05
C GLU A 128 -11.59 8.46 -6.44
N SER A 129 -12.76 9.08 -6.58
CA SER A 129 -13.30 9.61 -7.83
C SER A 129 -13.59 11.10 -7.79
N GLU A 130 -13.85 11.72 -8.94
CA GLU A 130 -14.32 13.10 -9.06
C GLU A 130 -15.71 13.26 -8.44
N GLU A 131 -16.56 12.24 -8.49
CA GLU A 131 -17.88 12.21 -7.88
C GLU A 131 -17.79 12.26 -6.35
N ASP A 132 -16.92 11.45 -5.74
CA ASP A 132 -16.68 11.48 -4.30
C ASP A 132 -16.18 12.87 -3.88
N ALA A 133 -15.24 13.43 -4.64
CA ALA A 133 -14.70 14.75 -4.35
C ALA A 133 -15.76 15.85 -4.50
N ALA A 134 -16.70 15.75 -5.46
CA ALA A 134 -17.79 16.72 -5.64
C ALA A 134 -18.73 16.72 -4.42
N ILE A 135 -19.05 15.53 -3.89
CA ILE A 135 -19.84 15.39 -2.66
C ILE A 135 -19.10 16.08 -1.49
N ASN A 136 -17.81 15.84 -1.37
CA ASN A 136 -17.00 16.41 -0.30
C ASN A 136 -16.80 17.91 -0.43
N PHE A 137 -16.64 18.46 -1.65
CA PHE A 137 -16.66 19.90 -1.88
C PHE A 137 -17.97 20.56 -1.43
N SER A 138 -19.08 19.84 -1.49
CA SER A 138 -20.38 20.34 -1.02
C SER A 138 -20.50 20.33 0.50
N ALA A 139 -19.75 19.48 1.19
CA ALA A 139 -19.77 19.36 2.65
C ALA A 139 -18.87 20.38 3.37
N ILE A 140 -17.92 21.01 2.67
CA ILE A 140 -16.96 21.95 3.26
C ILE A 140 -17.11 23.34 2.64
N ASN A 141 -16.72 24.37 3.41
CA ASN A 141 -16.66 25.77 2.92
C ASN A 141 -15.23 26.24 2.64
N SER A 142 -14.23 25.50 3.14
CA SER A 142 -12.83 25.86 2.96
C SER A 142 -12.40 25.77 1.51
N ARG A 143 -11.46 26.63 1.14
CA ARG A 143 -10.87 26.65 -0.19
C ARG A 143 -9.85 25.52 -0.39
N LEU A 144 -9.19 25.14 0.70
CA LEU A 144 -8.22 24.05 0.75
C LEU A 144 -8.66 23.02 1.79
N ALA A 145 -8.61 21.75 1.40
CA ALA A 145 -8.88 20.63 2.28
C ALA A 145 -7.81 19.55 2.10
N PHE A 146 -7.53 18.82 3.16
CA PHE A 146 -6.59 17.70 3.16
C PHE A 146 -7.27 16.42 3.62
N VAL A 147 -6.96 15.32 2.92
CA VAL A 147 -7.44 13.95 3.25
C VAL A 147 -6.31 12.94 3.10
N GLY A 148 -6.40 11.79 3.74
CA GLY A 148 -5.45 10.68 3.66
C GLY A 148 -6.10 9.39 3.16
N HIS A 149 -5.93 8.30 3.91
CA HIS A 149 -6.64 7.03 3.85
C HIS A 149 -6.43 6.19 2.57
N THR A 150 -6.40 6.78 1.37
CA THR A 150 -6.15 6.05 0.12
C THR A 150 -4.67 5.66 -0.06
N HIS A 151 -3.76 6.31 0.65
CA HIS A 151 -2.29 6.24 0.49
C HIS A 151 -1.80 6.70 -0.89
N VAL A 152 -2.65 7.30 -1.71
CA VAL A 152 -2.31 7.74 -3.06
C VAL A 152 -2.27 9.25 -3.11
N PRO A 153 -1.10 9.87 -3.34
CA PRO A 153 -1.01 11.32 -3.42
C PRO A 153 -1.73 11.84 -4.66
N GLY A 154 -2.39 12.99 -4.52
CA GLY A 154 -3.13 13.60 -5.62
C GLY A 154 -3.93 14.81 -5.21
N VAL A 155 -4.54 15.47 -6.18
CA VAL A 155 -5.34 16.67 -5.97
C VAL A 155 -6.66 16.55 -6.73
N TYR A 156 -7.76 16.85 -6.08
CA TYR A 156 -9.02 17.17 -6.74
C TYR A 156 -9.20 18.68 -6.71
N LEU A 157 -9.58 19.25 -7.83
CA LEU A 157 -9.84 20.69 -7.91
C LEU A 157 -11.20 20.96 -8.58
N THR A 158 -11.83 22.03 -8.15
CA THR A 158 -13.03 22.58 -8.79
C THR A 158 -12.94 24.09 -8.88
N GLY A 159 -13.58 24.66 -9.88
CA GLY A 159 -13.66 26.10 -10.11
C GLY A 159 -15.11 26.58 -10.19
N GLN A 160 -15.33 27.75 -10.83
CA GLN A 160 -16.65 28.34 -10.95
C GLN A 160 -17.68 27.49 -11.71
N SER A 161 -17.24 26.59 -12.61
CA SER A 161 -18.14 25.70 -13.33
C SER A 161 -18.75 24.59 -12.45
N GLY A 162 -18.18 24.36 -11.25
CA GLY A 162 -18.54 23.24 -10.38
C GLY A 162 -18.03 21.88 -10.84
N THR A 163 -17.41 21.80 -12.02
CA THR A 163 -16.80 20.55 -12.51
C THR A 163 -15.58 20.22 -11.67
N VAL A 164 -15.47 18.97 -11.23
CA VAL A 164 -14.33 18.46 -10.48
C VAL A 164 -13.37 17.75 -11.43
N TYR A 165 -12.09 17.93 -11.21
CA TYR A 165 -11.01 17.30 -11.94
C TYR A 165 -10.03 16.67 -10.94
N LYS A 166 -9.62 15.45 -11.22
CA LYS A 166 -8.50 14.79 -10.54
C LYS A 166 -7.21 15.06 -11.32
N ILE A 167 -6.20 15.56 -10.63
CA ILE A 167 -4.88 15.80 -11.22
C ILE A 167 -3.80 15.04 -10.43
N ASP A 168 -2.72 14.69 -11.14
CA ASP A 168 -1.54 14.08 -10.51
C ASP A 168 -0.93 15.03 -9.46
N PRO A 169 -0.23 14.49 -8.45
CA PRO A 169 0.41 15.31 -7.44
C PRO A 169 1.47 16.22 -8.07
N GLN A 170 1.26 17.52 -7.93
CA GLN A 170 2.15 18.57 -8.41
C GLN A 170 2.07 19.79 -7.49
N ASP A 171 3.10 20.61 -7.52
CA ASP A 171 3.15 21.88 -6.79
C ASP A 171 2.20 22.91 -7.43
N PHE A 172 1.52 23.68 -6.58
CA PHE A 172 0.61 24.71 -7.05
C PHE A 172 0.45 25.86 -6.04
N THR A 173 0.00 27.00 -6.56
CA THR A 173 -0.50 28.12 -5.74
C THR A 173 -2.03 28.06 -5.68
N ILE A 174 -2.60 28.31 -4.51
CA ILE A 174 -4.04 28.33 -4.28
C ILE A 174 -4.64 29.56 -4.96
N GLU A 175 -5.34 29.35 -6.06
CA GLU A 175 -5.95 30.43 -6.86
C GLU A 175 -7.32 30.84 -6.31
N ASP A 176 -7.64 32.14 -6.47
CA ASP A 176 -8.98 32.64 -6.13
C ASP A 176 -10.04 32.03 -7.06
N GLY A 177 -11.19 31.71 -6.50
CA GLY A 177 -12.29 31.07 -7.24
C GLY A 177 -12.12 29.57 -7.51
N LYS A 178 -10.98 28.97 -7.10
CA LYS A 178 -10.79 27.51 -7.11
C LYS A 178 -10.83 26.94 -5.71
N ARG A 179 -11.13 25.64 -5.63
CA ARG A 179 -11.12 24.86 -4.38
C ARG A 179 -10.36 23.56 -4.62
N TYR A 180 -9.69 23.07 -3.57
CA TYR A 180 -8.77 21.95 -3.66
C TYR A 180 -9.02 20.95 -2.52
N ILE A 181 -9.04 19.67 -2.85
CA ILE A 181 -8.89 18.56 -1.89
C ILE A 181 -7.57 17.87 -2.23
N VAL A 182 -6.66 17.83 -1.27
CA VAL A 182 -5.28 17.35 -1.45
C VAL A 182 -5.09 16.10 -0.60
N ASN A 183 -4.61 15.02 -1.22
CA ASN A 183 -4.12 13.86 -0.50
C ASN A 183 -2.59 13.87 -0.53
N PRO A 184 -1.90 13.93 0.62
CA PRO A 184 -0.44 13.92 0.67
C PRO A 184 0.17 12.55 0.37
N GLY A 185 -0.65 11.49 0.25
CA GLY A 185 -0.23 10.11 0.17
C GLY A 185 0.12 9.53 1.54
N SER A 186 1.03 8.57 1.60
CA SER A 186 1.39 7.87 2.83
C SER A 186 2.86 8.03 3.18
N VAL A 187 3.14 8.25 4.47
CA VAL A 187 4.49 8.26 5.02
C VAL A 187 5.04 6.85 5.17
N GLY A 188 4.26 5.95 5.75
CA GLY A 188 4.78 4.66 6.22
C GLY A 188 4.33 3.44 5.45
N TYR A 189 3.28 3.56 4.62
CA TYR A 189 2.73 2.46 3.83
C TYR A 189 2.29 2.91 2.43
N PRO A 190 3.21 3.56 1.65
CA PRO A 190 2.86 4.08 0.33
C PRO A 190 2.47 2.96 -0.62
N ARG A 191 1.59 3.28 -1.58
CA ARG A 191 1.28 2.37 -2.68
C ARG A 191 2.42 2.43 -3.70
N GLU A 192 2.89 1.26 -4.14
CA GLU A 192 3.91 1.19 -5.19
C GLU A 192 3.33 1.68 -6.51
N LYS A 193 4.09 2.53 -7.21
CA LYS A 193 3.80 2.98 -8.57
C LYS A 193 5.06 2.77 -9.42
N ASP A 194 4.93 2.05 -10.52
CA ASP A 194 6.01 1.79 -11.49
C ASP A 194 7.30 1.20 -10.87
N GLY A 195 7.14 0.26 -9.94
CA GLY A 195 8.27 -0.39 -9.25
C GLY A 195 9.01 0.50 -8.27
N LYS A 196 8.46 1.68 -7.94
CA LYS A 196 9.05 2.64 -7.00
C LYS A 196 8.10 2.89 -5.84
N CYS A 197 8.68 3.00 -4.67
CA CYS A 197 7.96 3.28 -3.45
C CYS A 197 8.56 4.53 -2.79
N PHE A 198 7.71 5.54 -2.56
CA PHE A 198 8.11 6.79 -1.95
C PHE A 198 7.20 7.12 -0.78
N SER A 199 7.78 7.42 0.38
CA SER A 199 7.05 8.18 1.39
C SER A 199 6.69 9.53 0.80
N SER A 200 5.46 9.97 0.96
CA SER A 200 5.02 11.26 0.46
C SER A 200 4.36 12.09 1.56
N TYR A 201 4.49 13.39 1.44
CA TYR A 201 3.85 14.39 2.28
C TYR A 201 3.76 15.72 1.54
N VAL A 202 3.08 16.70 2.13
CA VAL A 202 2.90 18.04 1.55
C VAL A 202 3.43 19.10 2.49
N LEU A 203 4.09 20.12 1.92
CA LEU A 203 4.33 21.40 2.58
C LEU A 203 3.24 22.39 2.13
N TYR A 204 2.51 22.92 3.10
CA TYR A 204 1.53 23.98 2.89
C TYR A 204 2.03 25.28 3.52
N ASP A 205 2.37 26.28 2.70
CA ASP A 205 2.67 27.62 3.17
C ASP A 205 1.40 28.47 3.14
N SER A 206 0.90 28.83 4.33
CA SER A 206 -0.33 29.63 4.46
C SER A 206 -0.15 31.08 4.06
N ASP A 207 1.07 31.62 4.12
CA ASP A 207 1.34 33.03 3.82
C ASP A 207 1.49 33.22 2.30
N GLU A 208 2.24 32.34 1.65
CA GLU A 208 2.43 32.31 0.19
C GLU A 208 1.29 31.58 -0.54
N ARG A 209 0.40 30.91 0.20
CA ARG A 209 -0.72 30.13 -0.33
C ARG A 209 -0.28 29.05 -1.33
N THR A 210 0.82 28.37 -1.03
CA THR A 210 1.40 27.31 -1.88
C THR A 210 1.28 25.94 -1.26
N VAL A 211 1.16 24.93 -2.12
CA VAL A 211 1.14 23.51 -1.79
C VAL A 211 2.24 22.84 -2.58
N THR A 212 3.20 22.23 -1.89
CA THR A 212 4.37 21.55 -2.48
C THR A 212 4.40 20.09 -2.07
N PHE A 213 4.39 19.18 -3.03
CA PHE A 213 4.51 17.74 -2.80
C PHE A 213 5.96 17.33 -2.60
N ARG A 214 6.20 16.49 -1.61
CA ARG A 214 7.51 15.95 -1.29
C ARG A 214 7.49 14.42 -1.39
N PHE A 215 8.46 13.87 -2.09
CA PHE A 215 8.62 12.43 -2.30
C PHE A 215 10.00 11.99 -1.81
N ILE A 216 10.03 11.11 -0.81
CA ILE A 216 11.26 10.62 -0.19
C ILE A 216 11.44 9.14 -0.53
N PRO A 217 12.58 8.72 -1.09
CA PRO A 217 12.82 7.32 -1.38
C PRO A 217 12.63 6.44 -0.16
N PHE A 218 11.78 5.43 -0.31
CA PHE A 218 11.39 4.54 0.76
C PHE A 218 11.82 3.10 0.43
N ALA A 219 12.63 2.50 1.30
CA ALA A 219 12.93 1.09 1.21
C ALA A 219 11.92 0.32 2.06
N VAL A 220 11.06 -0.46 1.44
CA VAL A 220 10.14 -1.37 2.14
C VAL A 220 10.99 -2.35 2.93
N SER A 221 10.99 -2.25 4.26
CA SER A 221 11.68 -3.23 5.09
C SER A 221 10.95 -4.57 4.98
N SER A 222 11.70 -5.66 4.91
CA SER A 222 11.14 -7.04 4.89
C SER A 222 10.22 -7.35 6.07
N VAL A 223 10.27 -6.55 7.13
CA VAL A 223 9.42 -6.64 8.32
C VAL A 223 7.99 -6.16 8.04
N MET A 224 7.80 -5.14 7.18
CA MET A 224 6.46 -4.67 6.80
C MET A 224 5.75 -5.63 5.84
N GLN A 225 6.52 -6.41 5.06
CA GLN A 225 5.97 -7.38 4.11
C GLN A 225 5.43 -8.66 4.76
N ARG A 226 5.87 -9.02 5.99
CA ARG A 226 5.60 -10.33 6.58
C ARG A 226 4.63 -10.37 7.75
N GLY A 227 4.23 -9.25 8.32
CA GLY A 227 3.36 -9.24 9.52
C GLY A 227 3.89 -10.15 10.67
N GLU A 228 5.21 -10.31 10.80
CA GLU A 228 5.80 -11.26 11.75
C GLU A 228 5.56 -10.84 13.21
N ASN A 229 5.04 -11.77 14.00
CA ASN A 229 4.77 -11.60 15.42
C ASN A 229 6.07 -11.23 16.19
N PRO A 230 6.11 -10.10 16.94
CA PRO A 230 7.29 -9.66 17.69
C PRO A 230 7.85 -10.71 18.67
N LYS A 231 7.02 -11.60 19.20
CA LYS A 231 7.46 -12.72 20.04
C LYS A 231 8.30 -13.74 19.27
N ARG A 232 8.03 -13.93 17.97
CA ARG A 232 8.86 -14.77 17.09
C ARG A 232 10.19 -14.09 16.74
N ILE A 233 10.18 -12.76 16.55
CA ILE A 233 11.39 -11.96 16.29
C ILE A 233 12.32 -12.01 17.51
N LYS A 234 11.82 -11.77 18.72
CA LYS A 234 12.62 -11.88 19.96
C LYS A 234 13.18 -13.30 20.14
N LYS A 235 12.39 -14.34 19.87
CA LYS A 235 12.84 -15.73 19.94
C LYS A 235 13.90 -16.04 18.89
N ARG A 236 13.79 -15.50 17.66
CA ARG A 236 14.82 -15.65 16.60
C ARG A 236 16.09 -14.90 16.93
N ILE A 237 16.00 -13.68 17.46
CA ILE A 237 17.16 -12.88 17.91
C ILE A 237 17.87 -13.61 19.06
N LEU A 238 17.11 -14.19 20.02
CA LEU A 238 17.69 -14.96 21.13
C LEU A 238 18.35 -16.26 20.64
N ILE A 239 17.77 -16.94 19.65
CA ILE A 239 18.34 -18.14 19.01
C ILE A 239 19.59 -17.77 18.20
N LEU A 240 19.58 -16.66 17.47
CA LEU A 240 20.75 -16.17 16.72
C LEU A 240 21.88 -15.71 17.65
N ALA A 241 21.55 -15.09 18.78
CA ALA A 241 22.54 -14.73 19.80
C ALA A 241 23.12 -15.94 20.49
N ALA A 242 22.32 -16.98 20.78
CA ALA A 242 22.79 -18.26 21.32
C ALA A 242 23.59 -19.06 20.29
N ALA A 243 23.23 -18.98 19.00
CA ALA A 243 23.99 -19.61 17.92
C ALA A 243 25.34 -18.91 17.67
N ALA A 244 25.41 -17.57 17.82
CA ALA A 244 26.66 -16.84 17.68
C ALA A 244 27.69 -17.17 18.79
N LEU A 245 27.22 -17.58 19.99
CA LEU A 245 28.10 -17.99 21.09
C LEU A 245 28.63 -19.42 20.94
N SER A 246 28.01 -20.27 20.06
CA SER A 246 28.46 -21.63 19.75
C SER A 246 29.25 -21.74 18.45
N LEU A 247 29.48 -20.65 17.72
CA LEU A 247 30.02 -20.62 16.35
C LEU A 247 31.54 -20.50 16.26
N THR A 248 32.25 -20.58 17.38
CA THR A 248 33.73 -20.67 17.36
C THR A 248 34.29 -22.06 17.08
N THR A 249 33.43 -23.10 16.98
CA THR A 249 33.87 -24.47 16.71
C THR A 249 33.24 -25.18 15.50
N ALA A 250 32.36 -24.50 14.72
CA ALA A 250 31.62 -25.12 13.62
C ALA A 250 31.85 -24.48 12.24
N LEU A 251 32.91 -23.71 12.05
CA LEU A 251 33.15 -22.95 10.79
C LEU A 251 33.70 -23.79 9.62
N VAL A 252 33.83 -25.12 9.78
CA VAL A 252 34.39 -25.99 8.73
C VAL A 252 33.34 -26.87 8.06
N ALA A 253 32.12 -26.99 8.60
CA ALA A 253 31.10 -27.89 8.06
C ALA A 253 30.02 -27.22 7.15
N TRP A 254 30.02 -25.91 7.01
CA TRP A 254 28.91 -25.19 6.32
C TRP A 254 29.14 -24.92 4.83
N PHE A 255 30.24 -25.39 4.25
CA PHE A 255 30.49 -25.22 2.80
C PHE A 255 29.90 -26.31 1.90
N CYS A 256 29.17 -27.28 2.45
CA CYS A 256 28.70 -28.45 1.70
C CYS A 256 27.19 -28.70 1.76
N ILE A 257 26.32 -27.72 2.00
CA ILE A 257 24.87 -27.91 1.85
C ILE A 257 24.41 -27.23 0.55
N PRO A 258 23.83 -28.00 -0.38
CA PRO A 258 23.29 -27.45 -1.63
C PRO A 258 22.14 -26.49 -1.33
N LYS A 259 22.16 -25.31 -1.93
CA LYS A 259 20.99 -24.42 -1.97
C LYS A 259 19.90 -25.13 -2.76
N GLU A 260 18.75 -25.38 -2.15
CA GLU A 260 17.57 -25.81 -2.87
C GLU A 260 17.19 -24.71 -3.88
N GLN A 261 17.45 -25.01 -5.12
CA GLN A 261 16.93 -24.25 -6.26
C GLN A 261 15.45 -24.61 -6.37
N VAL A 262 14.60 -23.57 -6.44
CA VAL A 262 13.22 -23.73 -6.90
C VAL A 262 13.30 -24.31 -8.30
N SER A 263 12.93 -25.57 -8.45
CA SER A 263 12.97 -26.28 -9.72
C SER A 263 11.90 -25.72 -10.65
N ILE A 264 12.34 -25.07 -11.71
CA ILE A 264 11.51 -24.76 -12.88
C ILE A 264 11.44 -26.06 -13.68
N THR A 265 10.32 -26.75 -13.58
CA THR A 265 10.09 -27.93 -14.42
C THR A 265 9.58 -27.47 -15.78
N GLN A 266 10.42 -27.52 -16.81
CA GLN A 266 9.99 -27.46 -18.19
C GLN A 266 9.32 -28.79 -18.55
N VAL A 267 8.02 -28.76 -18.82
CA VAL A 267 7.30 -29.88 -19.41
C VAL A 267 7.17 -29.63 -20.90
N ILE A 268 7.78 -30.51 -21.67
CA ILE A 268 7.64 -30.52 -23.14
C ILE A 268 6.60 -31.59 -23.47
N ALA A 269 5.53 -31.23 -24.16
CA ALA A 269 4.88 -32.04 -25.21
C ALA A 269 3.59 -31.42 -25.75
N ASP A 270 3.44 -31.58 -27.03
CA ASP A 270 2.28 -31.64 -27.92
C ASP A 270 1.71 -30.32 -28.49
N ASP A 271 1.43 -30.40 -29.75
CA ASP A 271 0.99 -29.48 -30.82
C ASP A 271 0.28 -28.13 -30.48
N GLU A 272 -0.32 -27.98 -29.33
CA GLU A 272 -0.68 -26.67 -28.72
C GLU A 272 0.55 -25.85 -28.26
N SER A 273 1.73 -26.45 -28.26
CA SER A 273 2.97 -25.85 -27.76
C SER A 273 3.50 -24.72 -28.65
N ALA A 274 3.18 -24.74 -29.95
CA ALA A 274 3.61 -23.69 -30.88
C ALA A 274 3.05 -22.31 -30.59
N LEU A 275 1.94 -22.22 -29.83
CA LEU A 275 1.30 -20.96 -29.43
C LEU A 275 1.72 -20.51 -28.02
N LYS A 276 2.31 -21.38 -27.21
CA LYS A 276 2.68 -21.08 -25.83
C LYS A 276 3.95 -20.24 -25.78
N VAL A 277 3.90 -19.11 -25.10
CA VAL A 277 5.04 -18.18 -24.92
C VAL A 277 5.71 -18.41 -23.58
N ASP A 278 4.94 -18.44 -22.48
CA ASP A 278 5.43 -18.72 -21.12
C ASP A 278 4.30 -19.27 -20.22
N GLU A 279 4.71 -19.93 -19.17
CA GLU A 279 3.79 -20.48 -18.17
C GLU A 279 4.37 -20.33 -16.77
N ARG A 280 3.55 -19.90 -15.82
CA ARG A 280 3.89 -19.81 -14.40
C ARG A 280 2.88 -20.57 -13.58
N ILE A 281 3.37 -21.32 -12.61
CA ILE A 281 2.56 -22.07 -11.66
C ILE A 281 2.88 -21.54 -10.26
N LEU A 282 1.85 -21.15 -9.54
CA LEU A 282 1.93 -20.67 -8.15
C LEU A 282 1.23 -21.67 -7.26
N GLU A 283 1.91 -22.09 -6.18
CA GLU A 283 1.26 -22.88 -5.14
C GLU A 283 0.26 -22.02 -4.36
N MET A 284 -0.90 -22.62 -4.06
CA MET A 284 -1.96 -21.98 -3.29
C MET A 284 -2.07 -22.59 -1.89
N SER A 285 -2.25 -21.71 -0.91
CA SER A 285 -2.73 -22.09 0.43
C SER A 285 -4.12 -21.47 0.68
N PRO A 286 -4.89 -22.00 1.64
CA PRO A 286 -6.19 -21.43 2.03
C PRO A 286 -6.12 -19.98 2.51
N GLU A 287 -4.94 -19.50 2.87
CA GLU A 287 -4.68 -18.14 3.35
C GLU A 287 -4.52 -17.11 2.22
N ILE A 288 -4.42 -17.57 0.97
CA ILE A 288 -4.29 -16.68 -0.19
C ILE A 288 -5.67 -16.22 -0.64
N HIS A 289 -5.96 -14.94 -0.45
CA HIS A 289 -7.26 -14.33 -0.76
C HIS A 289 -7.30 -13.61 -2.09
N HIS A 290 -6.14 -13.19 -2.60
CA HIS A 290 -6.02 -12.43 -3.83
C HIS A 290 -4.79 -12.89 -4.61
N PHE A 291 -4.85 -12.68 -5.93
CA PHE A 291 -3.66 -12.73 -6.77
C PHE A 291 -3.60 -11.50 -7.66
N ARG A 292 -2.39 -11.13 -8.05
CA ARG A 292 -2.13 -10.10 -9.04
C ARG A 292 -1.16 -10.66 -10.06
N VAL A 293 -1.36 -10.31 -11.31
CA VAL A 293 -0.41 -10.61 -12.38
C VAL A 293 -0.07 -9.30 -13.08
N ASN A 294 1.23 -9.00 -13.14
CA ASN A 294 1.75 -7.91 -13.95
C ASN A 294 2.49 -8.52 -15.15
N LEU A 295 2.05 -8.21 -16.34
CA LEU A 295 2.61 -8.73 -17.60
C LEU A 295 2.94 -7.58 -18.52
N GLU A 296 4.17 -7.55 -19.04
CA GLU A 296 4.61 -6.61 -20.07
C GLU A 296 5.16 -7.40 -21.25
N LEU A 297 4.60 -7.15 -22.43
CA LEU A 297 4.91 -7.85 -23.67
C LEU A 297 5.59 -6.90 -24.67
N ASP A 298 6.60 -7.42 -25.38
CA ASP A 298 7.13 -6.81 -26.59
C ASP A 298 6.66 -7.62 -27.78
N VAL A 299 5.87 -7.00 -28.65
CA VAL A 299 5.31 -7.64 -29.82
C VAL A 299 5.96 -7.04 -31.05
N LYS A 300 6.85 -7.78 -31.69
CA LYS A 300 7.47 -7.37 -32.97
C LYS A 300 6.44 -7.38 -34.09
N GLY A 301 6.31 -6.26 -34.79
CA GLY A 301 5.32 -6.10 -35.86
C GLY A 301 4.04 -5.33 -35.47
N GLY A 302 3.91 -4.91 -34.26
CA GLY A 302 3.07 -3.76 -33.83
C GLY A 302 1.59 -4.00 -33.56
N SER A 303 1.00 -5.21 -33.67
CA SER A 303 -0.46 -5.30 -33.52
C SER A 303 -1.05 -6.63 -33.05
N ALA A 304 -0.25 -7.64 -32.78
CA ALA A 304 -0.80 -8.95 -32.43
C ALA A 304 -1.04 -9.07 -30.90
N PRO A 305 -2.26 -9.26 -30.44
CA PRO A 305 -2.54 -9.48 -29.02
C PRO A 305 -2.13 -10.90 -28.59
N ALA A 306 -1.64 -11.04 -27.36
CA ALA A 306 -1.47 -12.33 -26.69
C ALA A 306 -2.72 -12.67 -25.88
N ASN A 307 -2.98 -13.95 -25.70
CA ASN A 307 -3.98 -14.44 -24.76
C ASN A 307 -3.32 -14.80 -23.41
N VAL A 308 -3.81 -14.23 -22.33
CA VAL A 308 -3.41 -14.58 -20.96
C VAL A 308 -4.50 -15.45 -20.36
N GLN A 309 -4.15 -16.68 -20.06
CA GLN A 309 -5.04 -17.69 -19.48
C GLN A 309 -4.68 -17.88 -18.01
N VAL A 310 -5.65 -17.72 -17.11
CA VAL A 310 -5.51 -17.97 -15.67
C VAL A 310 -6.42 -19.11 -15.29
N ALA A 311 -5.86 -20.21 -14.80
CA ALA A 311 -6.59 -21.40 -14.38
C ALA A 311 -6.31 -21.74 -12.91
N PHE A 312 -7.35 -22.12 -12.17
CA PHE A 312 -7.23 -22.63 -10.81
C PHE A 312 -7.33 -24.15 -10.85
N ILE A 313 -6.35 -24.81 -10.23
CA ILE A 313 -6.15 -26.27 -10.32
C ILE A 313 -6.28 -26.89 -8.93
N ASP A 314 -7.08 -27.95 -8.81
CA ASP A 314 -7.29 -28.70 -7.57
C ASP A 314 -6.12 -29.66 -7.22
N ALA A 315 -6.29 -30.43 -6.15
CA ALA A 315 -5.28 -31.39 -5.69
C ALA A 315 -5.04 -32.54 -6.68
N ASP A 316 -6.05 -32.89 -7.48
CA ASP A 316 -6.00 -33.97 -8.45
C ASP A 316 -5.49 -33.52 -9.82
N GLY A 317 -5.19 -32.22 -9.97
CA GLY A 317 -4.68 -31.63 -11.20
C GLY A 317 -5.77 -31.18 -12.19
N ASN A 318 -7.04 -31.19 -11.79
CA ASN A 318 -8.14 -30.74 -12.65
C ASN A 318 -8.31 -29.22 -12.59
N THR A 319 -8.65 -28.62 -13.73
CA THR A 319 -9.00 -27.21 -13.80
C THR A 319 -10.39 -26.98 -13.22
N MET A 320 -10.47 -26.24 -12.12
CA MET A 320 -11.71 -25.89 -11.44
C MET A 320 -12.42 -24.75 -12.15
N THR A 321 -11.67 -23.74 -12.58
CA THR A 321 -12.15 -22.58 -13.32
C THR A 321 -11.01 -22.00 -14.12
N GLU A 322 -11.35 -21.37 -15.24
CA GLU A 322 -10.40 -20.78 -16.15
C GLU A 322 -10.94 -19.46 -16.70
N ARG A 323 -10.04 -18.52 -16.96
CA ARG A 323 -10.34 -17.26 -17.63
C ARG A 323 -9.28 -16.94 -18.66
N VAL A 324 -9.69 -16.44 -19.80
CA VAL A 324 -8.80 -15.99 -20.90
C VAL A 324 -9.05 -14.52 -21.17
N GLU A 325 -7.99 -13.73 -21.24
CA GLU A 325 -8.02 -12.32 -21.63
C GLU A 325 -7.02 -12.03 -22.73
N THR A 326 -7.40 -11.10 -23.61
CA THR A 326 -6.55 -10.67 -24.72
C THR A 326 -5.80 -9.41 -24.37
N VAL A 327 -4.47 -9.42 -24.49
CA VAL A 327 -3.57 -8.36 -24.07
C VAL A 327 -2.71 -7.89 -25.22
N LYS A 328 -2.60 -6.56 -25.43
CA LYS A 328 -1.85 -5.99 -26.57
C LYS A 328 -0.39 -5.61 -26.23
N SER A 329 -0.13 -5.08 -25.03
CA SER A 329 1.22 -4.62 -24.65
C SER A 329 1.54 -4.79 -23.18
N SER A 330 0.66 -4.32 -22.31
CA SER A 330 0.79 -4.48 -20.86
C SER A 330 -0.54 -4.90 -20.27
N TRP A 331 -0.47 -5.72 -19.24
CA TRP A 331 -1.65 -6.18 -18.52
C TRP A 331 -1.33 -6.32 -17.05
N SER A 332 -2.19 -5.73 -16.22
CA SER A 332 -2.14 -5.90 -14.79
C SER A 332 -3.55 -6.17 -14.29
N ARG A 333 -3.71 -7.24 -13.55
CA ARG A 333 -5.00 -7.59 -12.96
C ARG A 333 -4.83 -8.06 -11.54
N LYS A 334 -5.65 -7.50 -10.65
CA LYS A 334 -5.84 -7.97 -9.29
C LYS A 334 -7.22 -8.62 -9.21
N GLU A 335 -7.28 -9.83 -8.70
CA GLU A 335 -8.55 -10.53 -8.48
C GLU A 335 -8.65 -11.05 -7.05
N LYS A 336 -9.87 -10.97 -6.50
CA LYS A 336 -10.23 -11.65 -5.27
C LYS A 336 -10.61 -13.10 -5.61
N ILE A 337 -10.00 -14.04 -4.90
CA ILE A 337 -10.29 -15.47 -5.06
C ILE A 337 -11.51 -15.79 -4.21
N ASN A 338 -12.56 -16.36 -4.82
CA ASN A 338 -13.75 -16.72 -4.06
C ASN A 338 -13.44 -17.86 -3.06
N GLU A 339 -14.28 -17.99 -2.05
CA GLU A 339 -14.06 -18.91 -0.93
C GLU A 339 -14.02 -20.39 -1.35
N ASP A 340 -14.85 -20.80 -2.30
CA ASP A 340 -14.88 -22.18 -2.79
C ASP A 340 -13.58 -22.55 -3.52
N ILE A 341 -13.14 -21.68 -4.43
CA ILE A 341 -11.85 -21.85 -5.13
C ILE A 341 -10.68 -21.88 -4.11
N ARG A 342 -10.66 -20.96 -3.15
CA ARG A 342 -9.61 -20.88 -2.13
C ARG A 342 -9.48 -22.15 -1.28
N LYS A 343 -10.59 -22.80 -0.92
CA LYS A 343 -10.59 -24.03 -0.15
C LYS A 343 -10.11 -25.24 -0.94
N ARG A 344 -10.32 -25.28 -2.24
CA ARG A 344 -10.14 -26.43 -3.08
C ARG A 344 -8.95 -26.37 -4.02
N ALA A 345 -8.63 -25.20 -4.56
CA ALA A 345 -7.50 -25.03 -5.46
C ALA A 345 -6.17 -25.18 -4.69
N LYS A 346 -5.21 -25.83 -5.31
CA LYS A 346 -3.85 -25.99 -4.81
C LYS A 346 -2.84 -25.20 -5.62
N ARG A 347 -3.18 -24.84 -6.86
CA ARG A 347 -2.29 -24.10 -7.76
C ARG A 347 -3.07 -23.10 -8.61
N ILE A 348 -2.41 -22.01 -8.93
CA ILE A 348 -2.83 -21.08 -9.99
C ILE A 348 -1.85 -21.27 -11.14
N LYS A 349 -2.38 -21.59 -12.31
CA LYS A 349 -1.60 -21.71 -13.54
C LYS A 349 -1.89 -20.49 -14.43
N ILE A 350 -0.84 -19.78 -14.83
CA ILE A 350 -0.94 -18.60 -15.69
C ILE A 350 -0.14 -18.89 -16.96
N THR A 351 -0.81 -18.90 -18.09
CA THR A 351 -0.20 -19.21 -19.39
C THR A 351 -0.37 -18.02 -20.33
N VAL A 352 0.70 -17.62 -21.00
CA VAL A 352 0.69 -16.63 -22.07
C VAL A 352 0.79 -17.36 -23.41
N LYS A 353 -0.20 -17.17 -24.28
CA LYS A 353 -0.28 -17.81 -25.61
C LYS A 353 -0.34 -16.75 -26.71
N LYS A 354 0.34 -17.01 -27.83
CA LYS A 354 0.16 -16.27 -29.09
C LYS A 354 -1.21 -16.56 -29.67
N GLN A 355 -1.73 -15.66 -30.50
CA GLN A 355 -2.93 -15.94 -31.27
C GLN A 355 -2.62 -16.71 -32.57
N LYS A 356 -1.43 -16.48 -33.12
CA LYS A 356 -0.95 -17.16 -34.31
C LYS A 356 0.50 -17.61 -34.16
N PRO A 357 0.90 -18.75 -34.74
CA PRO A 357 2.25 -19.29 -34.59
C PRO A 357 3.37 -18.39 -35.11
N GLU A 358 3.12 -17.58 -36.13
CA GLU A 358 4.10 -16.69 -36.78
C GLU A 358 4.39 -15.41 -35.98
N GLU A 359 3.65 -15.14 -34.89
CA GLU A 359 3.84 -13.95 -34.08
C GLU A 359 5.09 -14.07 -33.20
N GLU A 360 5.94 -13.04 -33.18
CA GLU A 360 7.05 -12.94 -32.26
C GLU A 360 6.63 -12.12 -31.03
N ILE A 361 6.40 -12.79 -29.90
CA ILE A 361 6.08 -12.18 -28.60
C ILE A 361 7.22 -12.46 -27.64
N THR A 362 7.78 -11.42 -27.08
CA THR A 362 8.79 -11.50 -26.02
C THR A 362 8.19 -10.96 -24.72
N ILE A 363 8.33 -11.70 -23.64
CA ILE A 363 7.88 -11.26 -22.32
C ILE A 363 9.00 -10.43 -21.69
N LYS A 364 8.76 -9.13 -21.47
CA LYS A 364 9.68 -8.23 -20.76
C LYS A 364 9.54 -8.35 -19.25
N LYS A 365 8.31 -8.55 -18.79
CA LYS A 365 7.99 -8.66 -17.37
C LYS A 365 6.86 -9.65 -17.17
N PHE A 366 7.03 -10.59 -16.23
CA PHE A 366 5.99 -11.51 -15.80
C PHE A 366 6.12 -11.76 -14.31
N GLU A 367 5.35 -11.04 -13.51
CA GLU A 367 5.39 -11.09 -12.06
C GLU A 367 4.01 -11.48 -11.52
N PRO A 368 3.77 -12.76 -11.28
CA PRO A 368 2.61 -13.21 -10.53
C PRO A 368 2.87 -13.05 -9.03
N ILE A 369 1.90 -12.47 -8.32
CA ILE A 369 1.96 -12.24 -6.87
C ILE A 369 0.67 -12.76 -6.26
N VAL A 370 0.79 -13.56 -5.20
CA VAL A 370 -0.33 -14.05 -4.38
C VAL A 370 -0.26 -13.39 -3.00
N PHE A 371 -1.42 -13.01 -2.41
CA PHE A 371 -1.51 -12.36 -1.10
C PHE A 371 -2.89 -12.52 -0.46
#